data_de939d8a8ee83eba322381aeacf76e19
#
_entry.id   de939d8a8ee83eba322381aeacf76e19
#
_cell.length_a   1.000
_cell.length_b   1.000
_cell.length_c   1.000
_cell.angle_alpha   90.00
_cell.angle_beta   90.00
_cell.angle_gamma   90.00
#
_symmetry.space_group_name_H-M   'P 1'
#
loop_
_entity.id
_entity.type
_entity.pdbx_description
1 polymer ?
#
loop_
_entity_poly.entity_id
_entity_poly.type
_entity_poly.pdbx_seq_one_letter_code
_entity_poly.pdbx_strand_id
1 'polypeptide(L)'
;MAISFMNHGKPTPNGNLLIVDGLNLAFRWKHQNKLDFEHDYVRTVESLAKSYNCGEIVVLGDGGSDYRKTIDPDYKANRAERYKDQTPEEEAEFLEFLQEFGVTMKNLKSKGYLTIKYKGVEADDIAAVIATNREELGLEDIWLISSDKDWDLLINENVSRFSTVTRKETTLDNWDEHYDFDPEYYLTFKCLTGDKGDNVPGVTGIGPKRATQLIGQYGDVFDIMNTLPIESRYKFMQNLNEFGSDRLATNVELMDLTYDVDAAVLGHSQDILRLVENYVSKN
;
A
#
# COMPACT_ATOMS: atom_id res chain seq x y z
N MET A 1 -43.56 -16.09 -6.16
CA MET A 1 -42.70 -15.75 -5.01
C MET A 1 -41.88 -14.52 -5.40
N ALA A 2 -42.15 -13.38 -4.76
CA ALA A 2 -41.46 -12.13 -5.05
C ALA A 2 -40.06 -12.22 -4.45
N ILE A 3 -39.04 -12.04 -5.30
CA ILE A 3 -37.67 -11.91 -4.86
C ILE A 3 -37.54 -10.57 -4.15
N SER A 4 -37.47 -10.61 -2.83
CA SER A 4 -37.15 -9.44 -1.99
C SER A 4 -35.82 -8.87 -2.45
N PHE A 5 -35.83 -7.68 -2.99
CA PHE A 5 -34.58 -6.89 -3.15
C PHE A 5 -34.06 -6.59 -1.76
N MET A 6 -33.02 -7.34 -1.36
CA MET A 6 -32.32 -7.07 -0.12
C MET A 6 -31.81 -5.63 -0.15
N ASN A 7 -32.27 -4.85 0.82
CA ASN A 7 -31.70 -3.56 1.17
C ASN A 7 -30.17 -3.76 1.32
N HIS A 8 -29.40 -3.09 0.48
CA HIS A 8 -27.98 -2.96 0.66
C HIS A 8 -27.77 -1.90 1.77
N GLY A 9 -28.06 -2.30 3.02
CA GLY A 9 -27.71 -1.52 4.19
C GLY A 9 -26.21 -1.50 4.38
N LYS A 10 -25.71 -0.45 5.05
CA LYS A 10 -24.32 -0.45 5.53
C LYS A 10 -24.02 -1.76 6.26
N PRO A 11 -22.77 -2.27 6.17
CA PRO A 11 -22.32 -3.37 7.03
C PRO A 11 -22.60 -3.04 8.49
N THR A 12 -22.90 -4.06 9.29
CA THR A 12 -23.05 -3.88 10.75
C THR A 12 -21.67 -3.82 11.38
N PRO A 13 -21.39 -2.83 12.25
CA PRO A 13 -20.12 -2.73 12.95
C PRO A 13 -19.79 -4.00 13.71
N ASN A 14 -18.55 -4.48 13.60
CA ASN A 14 -18.10 -5.72 14.21
C ASN A 14 -16.61 -5.74 14.58
N GLY A 15 -15.97 -4.56 14.62
CA GLY A 15 -14.55 -4.44 14.91
C GLY A 15 -13.61 -4.70 13.72
N ASN A 16 -14.14 -5.20 12.58
CA ASN A 16 -13.34 -5.49 11.40
C ASN A 16 -13.40 -4.31 10.42
N LEU A 17 -12.24 -3.88 9.93
CA LEU A 17 -12.08 -2.73 9.06
C LEU A 17 -11.63 -3.13 7.66
N LEU A 18 -12.32 -2.61 6.63
CA LEU A 18 -11.84 -2.63 5.26
C LEU A 18 -11.12 -1.32 4.93
N ILE A 19 -9.84 -1.38 4.61
CA ILE A 19 -9.05 -0.24 4.11
C ILE A 19 -8.85 -0.42 2.61
N VAL A 20 -9.31 0.55 1.83
CA VAL A 20 -9.25 0.50 0.37
C VAL A 20 -8.26 1.53 -0.14
N ASP A 21 -7.27 1.08 -0.90
CA ASP A 21 -6.46 1.93 -1.77
C ASP A 21 -7.34 2.46 -2.91
N GLY A 22 -7.80 3.69 -2.73
CA GLY A 22 -8.86 4.23 -3.53
C GLY A 22 -8.51 4.34 -5.00
N LEU A 23 -7.34 4.88 -5.30
CA LEU A 23 -6.92 5.10 -6.67
C LEU A 23 -6.50 3.79 -7.36
N ASN A 24 -5.82 2.90 -6.64
CA ASN A 24 -5.46 1.56 -7.12
C ASN A 24 -6.70 0.77 -7.56
N LEU A 25 -7.74 0.77 -6.73
CA LEU A 25 -9.01 0.13 -7.08
C LEU A 25 -9.67 0.80 -8.30
N ALA A 26 -9.66 2.13 -8.40
CA ALA A 26 -10.27 2.88 -9.50
C ALA A 26 -9.61 2.57 -10.86
N PHE A 27 -8.30 2.31 -10.89
CA PHE A 27 -7.59 1.93 -12.11
C PHE A 27 -8.18 0.68 -12.79
N ARG A 28 -8.88 -0.17 -12.06
CA ARG A 28 -9.61 -1.31 -12.64
C ARG A 28 -10.58 -0.89 -13.75
N TRP A 29 -11.30 0.21 -13.56
CA TRP A 29 -12.24 0.72 -14.57
C TRP A 29 -11.53 1.51 -15.66
N LYS A 30 -10.48 2.26 -15.30
CA LYS A 30 -9.64 2.95 -16.31
C LYS A 30 -9.08 1.95 -17.33
N HIS A 31 -8.57 0.81 -16.90
CA HIS A 31 -8.07 -0.24 -17.79
C HIS A 31 -9.15 -0.92 -18.65
N GLN A 32 -10.42 -0.71 -18.34
CA GLN A 32 -11.57 -1.15 -19.14
C GLN A 32 -12.14 -0.03 -20.00
N ASN A 33 -11.50 1.13 -20.07
CA ASN A 33 -11.97 2.36 -20.73
C ASN A 33 -13.36 2.79 -20.23
N LYS A 34 -13.66 2.55 -18.96
CA LYS A 34 -14.91 2.93 -18.32
C LYS A 34 -14.68 4.11 -17.39
N LEU A 35 -15.18 5.28 -17.77
CA LEU A 35 -15.03 6.51 -16.98
C LEU A 35 -16.21 6.73 -16.01
N ASP A 36 -17.41 6.27 -16.34
CA ASP A 36 -18.57 6.28 -15.43
C ASP A 36 -18.54 5.03 -14.53
N PHE A 37 -17.81 5.11 -13.40
CA PHE A 37 -17.58 3.97 -12.52
C PHE A 37 -18.06 4.17 -11.07
N GLU A 38 -18.53 5.34 -10.70
CA GLU A 38 -18.89 5.67 -9.31
C GLU A 38 -19.77 4.61 -8.66
N HIS A 39 -20.88 4.24 -9.30
CA HIS A 39 -21.81 3.24 -8.76
C HIS A 39 -21.19 1.85 -8.64
N ASP A 40 -20.42 1.42 -9.63
CA ASP A 40 -19.78 0.12 -9.62
C ASP A 40 -18.64 0.08 -8.59
N TYR A 41 -17.95 1.21 -8.40
CA TYR A 41 -16.93 1.35 -7.36
C TYR A 41 -17.54 1.14 -5.97
N VAL A 42 -18.58 1.89 -5.63
CA VAL A 42 -19.26 1.77 -4.34
C VAL A 42 -19.77 0.35 -4.10
N ARG A 43 -20.45 -0.25 -5.09
CA ARG A 43 -20.92 -1.64 -5.00
C ARG A 43 -19.77 -2.63 -4.79
N THR A 44 -18.63 -2.40 -5.44
CA THR A 44 -17.46 -3.26 -5.29
C THR A 44 -16.90 -3.18 -3.87
N VAL A 45 -16.76 -1.98 -3.33
CA VAL A 45 -16.27 -1.77 -1.95
C VAL A 45 -17.23 -2.41 -0.94
N GLU A 46 -18.54 -2.20 -1.08
CA GLU A 46 -19.57 -2.81 -0.22
C GLU A 46 -19.57 -4.34 -0.32
N SER A 47 -19.37 -4.88 -1.52
CA SER A 47 -19.27 -6.33 -1.74
C SER A 47 -18.02 -6.93 -1.11
N LEU A 48 -16.88 -6.23 -1.17
CA LEU A 48 -15.63 -6.65 -0.53
C LEU A 48 -15.79 -6.63 0.99
N ALA A 49 -16.35 -5.56 1.56
CA ALA A 49 -16.61 -5.47 2.99
C ALA A 49 -17.48 -6.64 3.48
N LYS A 50 -18.52 -6.99 2.73
CA LYS A 50 -19.37 -8.15 3.05
C LYS A 50 -18.60 -9.47 2.93
N SER A 51 -17.75 -9.62 1.91
CA SER A 51 -16.98 -10.86 1.68
C SER A 51 -15.98 -11.12 2.80
N TYR A 52 -15.37 -10.06 3.34
CA TYR A 52 -14.39 -10.11 4.41
C TYR A 52 -14.98 -9.82 5.80
N ASN A 53 -16.30 -9.81 5.92
CA ASN A 53 -17.00 -9.55 7.18
C ASN A 53 -16.51 -8.26 7.88
N CYS A 54 -16.26 -7.20 7.11
CA CYS A 54 -15.85 -5.90 7.64
C CYS A 54 -17.09 -5.03 7.87
N GLY A 55 -17.27 -4.55 9.10
CA GLY A 55 -18.37 -3.66 9.50
C GLY A 55 -18.12 -2.21 9.11
N GLU A 56 -16.87 -1.81 9.01
CA GLU A 56 -16.43 -0.45 8.70
C GLU A 56 -15.59 -0.40 7.42
N ILE A 57 -15.68 0.72 6.71
CA ILE A 57 -14.99 0.94 5.44
C ILE A 57 -14.29 2.29 5.46
N VAL A 58 -12.98 2.27 5.21
CA VAL A 58 -12.16 3.46 4.98
C VAL A 58 -11.58 3.41 3.58
N VAL A 59 -11.74 4.48 2.81
CA VAL A 59 -11.17 4.61 1.47
C VAL A 59 -10.09 5.69 1.49
N LEU A 60 -8.87 5.33 1.12
CA LEU A 60 -7.72 6.21 1.15
C LEU A 60 -7.44 6.81 -0.22
N GLY A 61 -7.13 8.09 -0.24
CA GLY A 61 -6.71 8.81 -1.44
C GLY A 61 -5.21 9.13 -1.39
N ASP A 62 -4.53 8.89 -2.50
CA ASP A 62 -3.14 9.29 -2.68
C ASP A 62 -3.05 10.81 -2.87
N GLY A 63 -2.18 11.48 -2.14
CA GLY A 63 -1.96 12.91 -2.18
C GLY A 63 -0.55 13.34 -2.58
N GLY A 64 0.34 12.39 -2.84
CA GLY A 64 1.73 12.62 -3.21
C GLY A 64 2.72 12.08 -2.16
N SER A 65 4.00 12.23 -2.40
CA SER A 65 5.10 11.62 -1.64
C SER A 65 6.09 12.68 -1.16
N ASP A 66 5.63 13.71 -0.47
CA ASP A 66 6.51 14.83 -0.12
C ASP A 66 7.62 14.40 0.86
N TYR A 67 7.31 13.53 1.83
CA TYR A 67 8.30 13.00 2.77
C TYR A 67 9.43 12.25 2.05
N ARG A 68 9.11 11.24 1.23
CA ARG A 68 10.12 10.42 0.54
C ARG A 68 10.97 11.23 -0.45
N LYS A 69 10.42 12.29 -1.02
CA LYS A 69 11.17 13.23 -1.88
C LYS A 69 12.15 14.11 -1.10
N THR A 70 11.99 14.26 0.21
CA THR A 70 13.04 14.91 1.03
C THR A 70 14.22 13.98 1.27
N ILE A 71 13.99 12.66 1.29
CA ILE A 71 15.03 11.64 1.46
C ILE A 71 15.77 11.42 0.13
N ASP A 72 15.03 11.20 -0.94
CA ASP A 72 15.56 11.02 -2.30
C ASP A 72 14.71 11.82 -3.30
N PRO A 73 15.22 12.93 -3.87
CA PRO A 73 14.51 13.73 -4.86
C PRO A 73 14.10 12.96 -6.11
N ASP A 74 14.78 11.86 -6.41
CA ASP A 74 14.48 11.02 -7.57
C ASP A 74 13.37 9.99 -7.28
N TYR A 75 12.85 9.93 -6.07
CA TYR A 75 11.72 9.07 -5.71
C TYR A 75 10.50 9.35 -6.61
N LYS A 76 10.03 8.32 -7.32
CA LYS A 76 8.94 8.40 -8.31
C LYS A 76 9.17 9.38 -9.49
N ALA A 77 10.41 9.84 -9.72
CA ALA A 77 10.72 10.76 -10.82
C ALA A 77 10.41 10.16 -12.20
N ASN A 78 10.57 8.84 -12.36
CA ASN A 78 10.20 8.11 -13.58
C ASN A 78 8.71 8.25 -13.97
N ARG A 79 7.83 8.56 -13.01
CA ARG A 79 6.41 8.81 -13.28
C ARG A 79 6.22 10.13 -14.04
N ALA A 80 6.97 11.19 -13.67
CA ALA A 80 6.92 12.47 -14.34
C ALA A 80 7.43 12.38 -15.80
N GLU A 81 8.40 11.51 -16.08
CA GLU A 81 8.86 11.25 -17.45
C GLU A 81 7.77 10.60 -18.30
N ARG A 82 7.10 9.59 -17.77
CA ARG A 82 5.96 8.93 -18.45
C ARG A 82 4.82 9.90 -18.76
N TYR A 83 4.57 10.90 -17.91
CA TYR A 83 3.54 11.90 -18.18
C TYR A 83 3.94 12.89 -19.29
N LYS A 84 5.24 13.15 -19.49
CA LYS A 84 5.70 14.01 -20.59
C LYS A 84 5.52 13.39 -21.97
N ASP A 85 5.48 12.06 -22.05
CA ASP A 85 5.33 11.31 -23.30
C ASP A 85 3.85 11.07 -23.66
N GLN A 86 2.89 11.52 -22.84
CA GLN A 86 1.46 11.38 -23.11
C GLN A 86 1.01 12.33 -24.22
N THR A 87 0.08 11.85 -25.05
CA THR A 87 -0.63 12.71 -25.99
C THR A 87 -1.63 13.63 -25.24
N PRO A 88 -2.05 14.75 -25.83
CA PRO A 88 -3.09 15.60 -25.23
C PRO A 88 -4.40 14.86 -24.93
N GLU A 89 -4.75 13.87 -25.77
CA GLU A 89 -5.93 13.03 -25.60
C GLU A 89 -5.78 12.11 -24.37
N GLU A 90 -4.63 11.47 -24.20
CA GLU A 90 -4.35 10.61 -23.04
C GLU A 90 -4.31 11.43 -21.73
N GLU A 91 -3.78 12.65 -21.78
CA GLU A 91 -3.80 13.56 -20.64
C GLU A 91 -5.26 13.95 -20.27
N ALA A 92 -6.08 14.30 -21.27
CA ALA A 92 -7.48 14.65 -21.05
C ALA A 92 -8.28 13.48 -20.45
N GLU A 93 -8.12 12.26 -20.99
CA GLU A 93 -8.75 11.05 -20.44
C GLU A 93 -8.30 10.78 -19.00
N PHE A 94 -7.03 11.01 -18.68
CA PHE A 94 -6.54 10.82 -17.33
C PHE A 94 -7.11 11.85 -16.35
N LEU A 95 -7.23 13.10 -16.77
CA LEU A 95 -7.86 14.15 -15.98
C LEU A 95 -9.34 13.87 -15.73
N GLU A 96 -10.08 13.40 -16.74
CA GLU A 96 -11.48 12.99 -16.61
C GLU A 96 -11.62 11.82 -15.62
N PHE A 97 -10.74 10.81 -15.72
CA PHE A 97 -10.69 9.70 -14.75
C PHE A 97 -10.45 10.19 -13.31
N LEU A 98 -9.52 11.14 -13.09
CA LEU A 98 -9.29 11.71 -11.77
C LEU A 98 -10.47 12.54 -11.25
N GLN A 99 -11.20 13.21 -12.13
CA GLN A 99 -12.42 13.95 -11.78
C GLN A 99 -13.51 12.99 -11.32
N GLU A 100 -13.75 11.91 -12.07
CA GLU A 100 -14.70 10.86 -11.70
C GLU A 100 -14.33 10.17 -10.37
N PHE A 101 -13.04 9.89 -10.17
CA PHE A 101 -12.59 9.40 -8.88
C PHE A 101 -12.88 10.40 -7.74
N GLY A 102 -12.70 11.69 -8.00
CA GLY A 102 -13.06 12.74 -7.04
C GLY A 102 -14.57 12.79 -6.72
N VAL A 103 -15.44 12.53 -7.70
CA VAL A 103 -16.90 12.38 -7.51
C VAL A 103 -17.19 11.13 -6.69
N THR A 104 -16.54 10.01 -7.00
CA THR A 104 -16.64 8.74 -6.27
C THR A 104 -16.31 8.91 -4.79
N MET A 105 -15.20 9.58 -4.46
CA MET A 105 -14.81 9.86 -3.07
C MET A 105 -15.86 10.71 -2.32
N LYS A 106 -16.45 11.71 -2.98
CA LYS A 106 -17.53 12.54 -2.40
C LYS A 106 -18.79 11.70 -2.15
N ASN A 107 -19.15 10.82 -3.08
CA ASN A 107 -20.29 9.94 -2.92
C ASN A 107 -20.11 8.95 -1.76
N LEU A 108 -18.96 8.30 -1.66
CA LEU A 108 -18.61 7.45 -0.53
C LEU A 108 -18.79 8.19 0.81
N LYS A 109 -18.27 9.41 0.89
CA LYS A 109 -18.45 10.26 2.07
C LYS A 109 -19.91 10.60 2.36
N SER A 110 -20.71 10.89 1.32
CA SER A 110 -22.16 11.19 1.46
C SER A 110 -22.96 9.97 1.94
N LYS A 111 -22.51 8.76 1.60
CA LYS A 111 -23.06 7.50 2.10
C LYS A 111 -22.60 7.18 3.53
N GLY A 112 -21.72 8.01 4.10
CA GLY A 112 -21.22 7.92 5.46
C GLY A 112 -20.05 6.96 5.62
N TYR A 113 -19.31 6.62 4.55
CA TYR A 113 -18.04 5.96 4.63
C TYR A 113 -16.93 6.97 4.93
N LEU A 114 -15.90 6.55 5.65
CA LEU A 114 -14.76 7.42 5.92
C LEU A 114 -13.85 7.46 4.68
N THR A 115 -13.53 8.68 4.25
CA THR A 115 -12.55 8.91 3.18
C THR A 115 -11.44 9.81 3.71
N ILE A 116 -10.18 9.40 3.57
CA ILE A 116 -9.01 10.14 4.07
C ILE A 116 -8.07 10.41 2.90
N LYS A 117 -7.64 11.67 2.79
CA LYS A 117 -6.60 12.09 1.84
C LYS A 117 -5.95 13.36 2.37
N TYR A 118 -4.62 13.37 2.41
CA TYR A 118 -3.82 14.54 2.74
C TYR A 118 -2.91 14.89 1.57
N LYS A 119 -2.67 16.19 1.36
CA LYS A 119 -1.73 16.64 0.32
C LYS A 119 -0.31 16.25 0.72
N GLY A 120 0.44 15.71 -0.21
CA GLY A 120 1.83 15.28 -0.01
C GLY A 120 1.99 13.96 0.74
N VAL A 121 0.89 13.26 1.07
CA VAL A 121 0.87 11.99 1.80
C VAL A 121 0.36 10.88 0.90
N GLU A 122 1.00 9.73 0.93
CA GLU A 122 0.61 8.54 0.19
C GLU A 122 -0.49 7.76 0.92
N ALA A 123 -1.31 7.04 0.17
CA ALA A 123 -2.35 6.18 0.75
C ALA A 123 -1.74 5.07 1.63
N ASP A 124 -0.56 4.58 1.25
CA ASP A 124 0.19 3.53 1.94
C ASP A 124 0.58 3.95 3.36
N ASP A 125 1.04 5.20 3.51
CA ASP A 125 1.41 5.76 4.82
C ASP A 125 0.21 5.93 5.73
N ILE A 126 -0.93 6.36 5.18
CA ILE A 126 -2.19 6.45 5.95
C ILE A 126 -2.64 5.04 6.39
N ALA A 127 -2.53 4.05 5.50
CA ALA A 127 -2.85 2.66 5.84
C ALA A 127 -1.94 2.13 6.95
N ALA A 128 -0.64 2.47 6.90
CA ALA A 128 0.33 2.09 7.92
C ALA A 128 -0.02 2.70 9.29
N VAL A 129 -0.38 4.00 9.36
CA VAL A 129 -0.85 4.61 10.63
C VAL A 129 -2.01 3.82 11.22
N ILE A 130 -3.00 3.45 10.40
CA ILE A 130 -4.19 2.75 10.91
C ILE A 130 -3.84 1.32 11.32
N ALA A 131 -3.09 0.59 10.49
CA ALA A 131 -2.76 -0.81 10.73
C ALA A 131 -1.85 -1.00 11.95
N THR A 132 -0.85 -0.13 12.14
CA THR A 132 0.08 -0.19 13.29
C THR A 132 -0.57 0.19 14.61
N ASN A 133 -1.65 0.98 14.57
CA ASN A 133 -2.42 1.39 15.77
C ASN A 133 -3.76 0.65 15.89
N ARG A 134 -3.89 -0.54 15.27
CA ARG A 134 -5.10 -1.34 15.25
C ARG A 134 -5.70 -1.57 16.65
N GLU A 135 -4.86 -1.95 17.61
CA GLU A 135 -5.29 -2.24 18.99
C GLU A 135 -5.79 -0.98 19.72
N GLU A 136 -5.11 0.15 19.56
CA GLU A 136 -5.51 1.43 20.14
C GLU A 136 -6.86 1.88 19.58
N LEU A 137 -7.12 1.60 18.31
CA LEU A 137 -8.40 1.87 17.64
C LEU A 137 -9.52 0.88 18.00
N GLY A 138 -9.21 -0.16 18.79
CA GLY A 138 -10.17 -1.21 19.17
C GLY A 138 -10.64 -2.08 18.00
N LEU A 139 -9.81 -2.20 16.95
CA LEU A 139 -10.11 -3.03 15.78
C LEU A 139 -9.65 -4.47 15.99
N GLU A 140 -10.45 -5.43 15.52
CA GLU A 140 -10.12 -6.86 15.55
C GLU A 140 -9.27 -7.26 14.35
N ASP A 141 -9.83 -7.16 13.13
CA ASP A 141 -9.11 -7.50 11.90
C ASP A 141 -9.17 -6.35 10.89
N ILE A 142 -8.12 -6.25 10.07
CA ILE A 142 -8.03 -5.29 8.96
C ILE A 142 -7.83 -6.05 7.65
N TRP A 143 -8.69 -5.76 6.67
CA TRP A 143 -8.50 -6.17 5.30
C TRP A 143 -8.08 -5.00 4.43
N LEU A 144 -6.89 -5.12 3.85
CA LEU A 144 -6.29 -4.15 2.93
C LEU A 144 -6.67 -4.50 1.50
N ILE A 145 -7.32 -3.59 0.79
CA ILE A 145 -7.70 -3.77 -0.60
C ILE A 145 -6.77 -2.95 -1.47
N SER A 146 -5.68 -3.57 -1.89
CA SER A 146 -4.69 -2.98 -2.82
C SER A 146 -4.02 -4.08 -3.64
N SER A 147 -3.71 -3.77 -4.90
CA SER A 147 -2.88 -4.62 -5.74
C SER A 147 -1.39 -4.27 -5.63
N ASP A 148 -1.07 -3.23 -4.87
CA ASP A 148 0.29 -2.87 -4.53
C ASP A 148 0.84 -3.84 -3.47
N LYS A 149 2.00 -4.42 -3.79
CA LYS A 149 2.66 -5.36 -2.89
C LYS A 149 3.37 -4.67 -1.71
N ASP A 150 3.54 -3.36 -1.75
CA ASP A 150 4.13 -2.63 -0.64
C ASP A 150 3.29 -2.73 0.62
N TRP A 151 1.98 -2.91 0.45
CA TRP A 151 1.06 -3.17 1.53
C TRP A 151 1.28 -4.52 2.22
N ASP A 152 2.06 -5.45 1.62
CA ASP A 152 2.46 -6.71 2.27
C ASP A 152 3.40 -6.48 3.48
N LEU A 153 4.04 -5.29 3.58
CA LEU A 153 4.78 -4.88 4.78
C LEU A 153 3.91 -4.75 6.04
N LEU A 154 2.61 -4.61 5.88
CA LEU A 154 1.67 -4.42 6.99
C LEU A 154 1.01 -5.75 7.44
N ILE A 155 1.25 -6.85 6.72
CA ILE A 155 0.60 -8.14 7.00
C ILE A 155 1.12 -8.73 8.32
N ASN A 156 0.17 -9.15 9.16
CA ASN A 156 0.41 -9.85 10.41
C ASN A 156 -0.80 -10.72 10.76
N GLU A 157 -0.90 -11.21 11.99
CA GLU A 157 -1.99 -12.08 12.44
C GLU A 157 -3.40 -11.49 12.22
N ASN A 158 -3.54 -10.16 12.27
CA ASN A 158 -4.81 -9.46 12.17
C ASN A 158 -4.92 -8.53 10.96
N VAL A 159 -3.89 -8.44 10.13
CA VAL A 159 -3.88 -7.62 8.92
C VAL A 159 -3.61 -8.48 7.72
N SER A 160 -4.54 -8.49 6.77
CA SER A 160 -4.48 -9.28 5.54
C SER A 160 -4.73 -8.39 4.33
N ARG A 161 -4.26 -8.81 3.14
CA ARG A 161 -4.45 -8.06 1.90
C ARG A 161 -5.17 -8.89 0.83
N PHE A 162 -6.03 -8.22 0.06
CA PHE A 162 -6.62 -8.75 -1.17
C PHE A 162 -6.25 -7.89 -2.36
N SER A 163 -5.71 -8.52 -3.40
CA SER A 163 -5.41 -7.89 -4.69
C SER A 163 -6.57 -8.05 -5.66
N THR A 164 -7.17 -6.95 -6.09
CA THR A 164 -8.27 -6.96 -7.06
C THR A 164 -7.81 -7.33 -8.48
N VAL A 165 -6.53 -7.20 -8.78
CA VAL A 165 -5.91 -7.54 -10.08
C VAL A 165 -5.67 -9.05 -10.18
N THR A 166 -4.95 -9.62 -9.21
CA THR A 166 -4.64 -11.06 -9.21
C THR A 166 -5.77 -11.91 -8.64
N ARG A 167 -6.71 -11.31 -7.91
CA ARG A 167 -7.80 -11.94 -7.15
C ARG A 167 -7.28 -12.95 -6.13
N LYS A 168 -6.13 -12.65 -5.54
CA LYS A 168 -5.49 -13.44 -4.51
C LYS A 168 -5.44 -12.67 -3.20
N GLU A 169 -5.56 -13.41 -2.13
CA GLU A 169 -5.33 -12.97 -0.77
C GLU A 169 -3.87 -13.20 -0.40
N THR A 170 -3.31 -12.32 0.41
CA THR A 170 -2.03 -12.52 1.10
C THR A 170 -2.31 -12.33 2.58
N THR A 171 -2.11 -13.39 3.35
CA THR A 171 -2.31 -13.46 4.79
C THR A 171 -1.07 -14.04 5.43
N LEU A 172 -0.95 -13.96 6.75
CA LEU A 172 0.15 -14.65 7.44
C LEU A 172 0.09 -16.16 7.20
N ASP A 173 -1.11 -16.76 7.18
CA ASP A 173 -1.31 -18.22 7.03
C ASP A 173 -0.91 -18.76 5.65
N ASN A 174 -0.99 -17.94 4.59
CA ASN A 174 -0.63 -18.34 3.22
C ASN A 174 0.59 -17.60 2.67
N TRP A 175 1.40 -17.00 3.55
CA TRP A 175 2.57 -16.21 3.17
C TRP A 175 3.56 -17.01 2.31
N ASP A 176 3.79 -18.26 2.64
CA ASP A 176 4.67 -19.21 1.95
C ASP A 176 4.22 -19.55 0.51
N GLU A 177 2.95 -19.31 0.16
CA GLU A 177 2.48 -19.40 -1.23
C GLU A 177 2.96 -18.22 -2.10
N HIS A 178 3.39 -17.13 -1.48
CA HIS A 178 3.78 -15.89 -2.13
C HIS A 178 5.29 -15.62 -2.07
N TYR A 179 5.96 -16.02 -0.98
CA TYR A 179 7.34 -15.67 -0.67
C TYR A 179 8.10 -16.86 -0.06
N ASP A 180 9.37 -17.02 -0.46
CA ASP A 180 10.27 -18.06 0.03
C ASP A 180 11.06 -17.63 1.30
N PHE A 181 10.51 -16.73 2.11
CA PHE A 181 11.08 -16.20 3.36
C PHE A 181 9.97 -15.70 4.27
N ASP A 182 10.24 -15.56 5.57
CA ASP A 182 9.26 -15.11 6.54
C ASP A 182 8.88 -13.63 6.40
N PRO A 183 7.69 -13.19 6.83
CA PRO A 183 7.19 -11.82 6.67
C PRO A 183 8.14 -10.74 7.17
N GLU A 184 8.84 -10.97 8.26
CA GLU A 184 9.81 -10.04 8.86
C GLU A 184 10.94 -9.66 7.92
N TYR A 185 11.26 -10.49 6.91
CA TYR A 185 12.31 -10.23 5.92
C TYR A 185 11.80 -9.54 4.65
N TYR A 186 10.51 -9.21 4.57
CA TYR A 186 9.97 -8.62 3.34
C TYR A 186 10.61 -7.25 3.03
N LEU A 187 10.84 -6.42 4.04
CA LEU A 187 11.58 -5.18 3.89
C LEU A 187 13.00 -5.42 3.36
N THR A 188 13.71 -6.39 3.92
CA THR A 188 15.05 -6.78 3.47
C THR A 188 15.06 -7.18 2.00
N PHE A 189 14.09 -8.01 1.62
CA PHE A 189 13.91 -8.40 0.22
C PHE A 189 13.73 -7.19 -0.68
N LYS A 190 12.87 -6.23 -0.32
CA LYS A 190 12.65 -4.99 -1.06
C LYS A 190 13.91 -4.12 -1.13
N CYS A 191 14.61 -3.92 -0.02
CA CYS A 191 15.84 -3.13 0.02
C CYS A 191 16.93 -3.68 -0.91
N LEU A 192 17.04 -5.01 -1.00
CA LEU A 192 18.01 -5.68 -1.88
C LEU A 192 17.62 -5.65 -3.36
N THR A 193 16.34 -5.86 -3.66
CA THR A 193 15.84 -5.92 -5.06
C THR A 193 15.51 -4.57 -5.64
N GLY A 194 15.22 -3.57 -4.80
CA GLY A 194 14.73 -2.26 -5.18
C GLY A 194 13.29 -2.27 -5.66
N ASP A 195 12.79 -1.08 -5.99
CA ASP A 195 11.47 -0.86 -6.60
C ASP A 195 11.58 0.04 -7.84
N LYS A 196 11.36 -0.57 -9.01
CA LYS A 196 11.40 0.16 -10.29
C LYS A 196 10.19 1.09 -10.47
N GLY A 197 9.04 0.76 -9.85
CA GLY A 197 7.84 1.58 -9.92
C GLY A 197 8.03 2.92 -9.23
N ASP A 198 8.77 2.90 -8.13
CA ASP A 198 9.04 4.07 -7.30
C ASP A 198 10.44 4.67 -7.52
N ASN A 199 11.15 4.16 -8.52
CA ASN A 199 12.51 4.59 -8.85
C ASN A 199 13.52 4.39 -7.72
N VAL A 200 13.32 3.36 -6.88
CA VAL A 200 14.26 3.00 -5.82
C VAL A 200 15.20 1.92 -6.34
N PRO A 201 16.50 2.19 -6.46
CA PRO A 201 17.45 1.21 -6.98
C PRO A 201 17.69 0.09 -5.99
N GLY A 202 17.70 -1.16 -6.50
CA GLY A 202 18.22 -2.31 -5.79
C GLY A 202 19.68 -2.59 -6.12
N VAL A 203 20.25 -3.58 -5.47
CA VAL A 203 21.64 -3.98 -5.68
C VAL A 203 21.80 -4.67 -7.03
N THR A 204 22.67 -4.15 -7.88
CA THR A 204 22.90 -4.69 -9.22
C THR A 204 23.27 -6.18 -9.17
N GLY A 205 22.48 -6.99 -9.85
CA GLY A 205 22.68 -8.44 -9.93
C GLY A 205 22.05 -9.21 -8.76
N ILE A 206 21.33 -8.55 -7.84
CA ILE A 206 20.52 -9.20 -6.82
C ILE A 206 19.05 -9.09 -7.23
N GLY A 207 18.51 -10.19 -7.74
CA GLY A 207 17.08 -10.38 -7.95
C GLY A 207 16.50 -11.32 -6.90
N PRO A 208 15.22 -11.72 -7.03
CA PRO A 208 14.50 -12.46 -5.99
C PRO A 208 15.27 -13.65 -5.39
N LYS A 209 15.79 -14.55 -6.22
CA LYS A 209 16.53 -15.74 -5.74
C LYS A 209 17.76 -15.42 -4.90
N ARG A 210 18.51 -14.37 -5.29
CA ARG A 210 19.71 -13.97 -4.52
C ARG A 210 19.34 -13.22 -3.27
N ALA A 211 18.28 -12.42 -3.30
CA ALA A 211 17.76 -11.75 -2.12
C ALA A 211 17.33 -12.78 -1.07
N THR A 212 16.53 -13.77 -1.44
CA THR A 212 16.14 -14.86 -0.53
C THR A 212 17.36 -15.63 0.01
N GLN A 213 18.36 -15.90 -0.85
CA GLN A 213 19.60 -16.57 -0.40
C GLN A 213 20.37 -15.72 0.62
N LEU A 214 20.46 -14.41 0.41
CA LEU A 214 21.15 -13.49 1.34
C LEU A 214 20.41 -13.37 2.67
N ILE A 215 19.08 -13.29 2.64
CA ILE A 215 18.22 -13.33 3.83
C ILE A 215 18.49 -14.60 4.65
N GLY A 216 18.46 -15.77 4.01
CA GLY A 216 18.74 -17.02 4.69
C GLY A 216 20.16 -17.18 5.23
N GLN A 217 21.13 -16.43 4.71
CA GLN A 217 22.54 -16.49 5.13
C GLN A 217 22.92 -15.42 6.17
N TYR A 218 22.34 -14.23 6.08
CA TYR A 218 22.78 -13.07 6.86
C TYR A 218 21.68 -12.46 7.73
N GLY A 219 20.40 -12.84 7.53
CA GLY A 219 19.28 -12.28 8.28
C GLY A 219 18.67 -11.04 7.60
N ASP A 220 18.26 -10.07 8.41
CA ASP A 220 17.61 -8.86 7.95
C ASP A 220 18.56 -7.83 7.33
N VAL A 221 18.01 -6.72 6.86
CA VAL A 221 18.80 -5.65 6.21
C VAL A 221 19.82 -5.03 7.15
N PHE A 222 19.52 -4.95 8.44
CA PHE A 222 20.44 -4.38 9.44
C PHE A 222 21.59 -5.33 9.74
N ASP A 223 21.33 -6.64 9.80
CA ASP A 223 22.35 -7.68 9.91
C ASP A 223 23.29 -7.67 8.69
N ILE A 224 22.70 -7.54 7.49
CA ILE A 224 23.48 -7.40 6.25
C ILE A 224 24.37 -6.15 6.30
N MET A 225 23.81 -4.99 6.67
CA MET A 225 24.56 -3.74 6.79
C MET A 225 25.72 -3.83 7.78
N ASN A 226 25.51 -4.49 8.91
CA ASN A 226 26.53 -4.70 9.94
C ASN A 226 27.65 -5.68 9.50
N THR A 227 27.35 -6.55 8.53
CA THR A 227 28.31 -7.54 8.02
C THR A 227 29.18 -6.99 6.88
N LEU A 228 28.79 -5.87 6.25
CA LEU A 228 29.52 -5.28 5.14
C LEU A 228 30.86 -4.67 5.61
N PRO A 229 31.95 -4.78 4.79
CA PRO A 229 32.01 -5.49 3.51
C PRO A 229 32.19 -7.00 3.66
N ILE A 230 31.52 -7.77 2.79
CA ILE A 230 31.61 -9.23 2.74
C ILE A 230 32.67 -9.64 1.73
N GLU A 231 33.70 -10.40 2.15
CA GLU A 231 34.67 -10.96 1.23
C GLU A 231 34.05 -12.00 0.31
N SER A 232 34.08 -11.74 -1.01
CA SER A 232 33.51 -12.66 -1.99
C SER A 232 34.12 -12.47 -3.39
N ARG A 233 34.26 -13.61 -4.11
CA ARG A 233 34.60 -13.60 -5.54
C ARG A 233 33.41 -13.34 -6.47
N TYR A 234 32.19 -13.39 -5.94
CA TYR A 234 30.99 -13.22 -6.74
C TYR A 234 30.68 -11.74 -7.00
N LYS A 235 30.43 -11.38 -8.25
CA LYS A 235 30.22 -9.98 -8.66
C LYS A 235 29.04 -9.34 -7.93
N PHE A 236 27.95 -10.06 -7.70
CA PHE A 236 26.78 -9.52 -6.99
C PHE A 236 27.10 -9.16 -5.52
N MET A 237 28.01 -9.89 -4.86
CA MET A 237 28.47 -9.55 -3.51
C MET A 237 29.38 -8.32 -3.51
N GLN A 238 30.23 -8.19 -4.53
CA GLN A 238 31.03 -6.98 -4.72
C GLN A 238 30.12 -5.77 -4.97
N ASN A 239 29.07 -5.95 -5.78
CA ASN A 239 28.05 -4.91 -5.99
C ASN A 239 27.31 -4.56 -4.70
N LEU A 240 27.01 -5.53 -3.81
CA LEU A 240 26.41 -5.27 -2.51
C LEU A 240 27.37 -4.44 -1.62
N ASN A 241 28.66 -4.77 -1.61
CA ASN A 241 29.67 -3.98 -0.90
C ASN A 241 29.78 -2.56 -1.47
N GLU A 242 29.76 -2.41 -2.81
CA GLU A 242 29.77 -1.11 -3.50
C GLU A 242 28.50 -0.29 -3.23
N PHE A 243 27.32 -0.97 -3.15
CA PHE A 243 26.06 -0.34 -2.78
C PHE A 243 26.10 0.22 -1.36
N GLY A 244 26.64 -0.55 -0.45
CA GLY A 244 27.00 -0.13 0.90
C GLY A 244 25.82 0.05 1.86
N SER A 245 26.17 0.21 3.13
CA SER A 245 25.19 0.38 4.22
C SER A 245 24.38 1.65 4.09
N ASP A 246 25.00 2.77 3.66
CA ASP A 246 24.29 4.06 3.55
C ASP A 246 23.14 4.00 2.54
N ARG A 247 23.37 3.35 1.38
CA ARG A 247 22.29 3.22 0.39
C ARG A 247 21.23 2.21 0.82
N LEU A 248 21.60 1.13 1.52
CA LEU A 248 20.64 0.23 2.12
C LEU A 248 19.78 0.95 3.17
N ALA A 249 20.37 1.78 4.01
CA ALA A 249 19.64 2.61 4.98
C ALA A 249 18.65 3.56 4.29
N THR A 250 19.09 4.24 3.21
CA THR A 250 18.17 5.06 2.40
C THR A 250 17.01 4.23 1.84
N ASN A 251 17.26 3.01 1.36
CA ASN A 251 16.22 2.13 0.87
C ASN A 251 15.24 1.72 1.99
N VAL A 252 15.73 1.50 3.23
CA VAL A 252 14.86 1.29 4.40
C VAL A 252 13.94 2.49 4.60
N GLU A 253 14.49 3.70 4.70
CA GLU A 253 13.69 4.93 4.90
C GLU A 253 12.67 5.19 3.78
N LEU A 254 12.97 4.79 2.54
CA LEU A 254 12.06 4.95 1.40
C LEU A 254 10.96 3.90 1.33
N MET A 255 11.22 2.68 1.81
CA MET A 255 10.33 1.53 1.54
C MET A 255 9.67 0.95 2.79
N ASP A 256 10.17 1.23 4.00
CA ASP A 256 9.53 0.78 5.23
C ASP A 256 8.32 1.66 5.55
N LEU A 257 7.13 1.10 5.49
CA LEU A 257 5.88 1.79 5.83
C LEU A 257 5.71 2.01 7.35
N THR A 258 6.54 1.36 8.17
CA THR A 258 6.47 1.45 9.63
C THR A 258 7.58 2.32 10.24
N TYR A 259 8.55 2.72 9.43
CA TYR A 259 9.62 3.62 9.83
C TYR A 259 9.12 5.08 9.83
N ASP A 260 9.33 5.77 10.93
CA ASP A 260 8.93 7.18 11.12
C ASP A 260 7.55 7.55 10.53
N VAL A 261 6.55 6.78 10.94
CA VAL A 261 5.18 6.86 10.40
C VAL A 261 4.61 8.28 10.50
N ASP A 262 4.95 9.02 11.55
CA ASP A 262 4.45 10.40 11.73
C ASP A 262 5.06 11.38 10.72
N ALA A 263 6.36 11.25 10.42
CA ALA A 263 6.98 12.03 9.36
C ALA A 263 6.44 11.66 7.97
N ALA A 264 6.20 10.37 7.72
CA ALA A 264 5.65 9.90 6.45
C ALA A 264 4.25 10.51 6.16
N VAL A 265 3.43 10.70 7.19
CA VAL A 265 2.14 11.39 7.07
C VAL A 265 2.21 12.89 7.40
N LEU A 266 3.38 13.49 7.38
CA LEU A 266 3.60 14.93 7.60
C LEU A 266 2.98 15.46 8.93
N GLY A 267 3.07 14.66 10.01
CA GLY A 267 2.53 14.98 11.32
C GLY A 267 1.01 14.82 11.46
N HIS A 268 0.36 14.12 10.51
CA HIS A 268 -1.10 13.90 10.54
C HIS A 268 -1.52 12.63 11.30
N SER A 269 -0.61 11.87 11.93
CA SER A 269 -0.93 10.60 12.60
C SER A 269 -2.08 10.72 13.59
N GLN A 270 -2.02 11.68 14.50
CA GLN A 270 -3.06 11.90 15.52
C GLN A 270 -4.42 12.30 14.91
N ASP A 271 -4.41 13.06 13.80
CA ASP A 271 -5.65 13.41 13.11
C ASP A 271 -6.27 12.21 12.41
N ILE A 272 -5.45 11.37 11.78
CA ILE A 272 -5.87 10.10 11.14
C ILE A 272 -6.51 9.20 12.20
N LEU A 273 -5.83 8.93 13.31
CA LEU A 273 -6.33 8.08 14.40
C LEU A 273 -7.65 8.58 14.95
N ARG A 274 -7.74 9.88 15.25
CA ARG A 274 -8.99 10.49 15.72
C ARG A 274 -10.14 10.38 14.72
N LEU A 275 -9.86 10.52 13.42
CA LEU A 275 -10.88 10.35 12.37
C LEU A 275 -11.41 8.92 12.34
N VAL A 276 -10.51 7.92 12.42
CA VAL A 276 -10.89 6.50 12.42
C VAL A 276 -11.62 6.15 13.72
N GLU A 277 -11.10 6.52 14.88
CA GLU A 277 -11.75 6.31 16.19
C GLU A 277 -13.18 6.87 16.21
N ASN A 278 -13.35 8.13 15.80
CA ASN A 278 -14.67 8.76 15.71
C ASN A 278 -15.61 8.07 14.70
N TYR A 279 -15.06 7.43 13.67
CA TYR A 279 -15.85 6.73 12.68
C TYR A 279 -16.31 5.36 13.20
N VAL A 280 -15.41 4.57 13.76
CA VAL A 280 -15.74 3.24 14.31
C VAL A 280 -16.62 3.34 15.58
N SER A 281 -16.44 4.38 16.41
CA SER A 281 -17.23 4.56 17.63
C SER A 281 -18.67 5.04 17.39
N LYS A 282 -18.97 5.60 16.21
CA LYS A 282 -20.32 6.10 15.85
C LYS A 282 -21.23 5.05 15.21
N ASN A 283 -20.65 3.99 14.75
CA ASN A 283 -21.34 2.89 14.10
C ASN A 283 -21.52 1.72 15.04
#